data_42874af21d12b1d1ee6afdfeed3c49ae
#
_entry.id   42874af21d12b1d1ee6afdfeed3c49ae
#
_cell.length_a   1.000
_cell.length_b   1.000
_cell.length_c   1.000
_cell.angle_alpha   90.00
_cell.angle_beta   90.00
_cell.angle_gamma   90.00
#
_symmetry.space_group_name_H-M   'P 1'
#
loop_
_entity.id
_entity.type
_entity.pdbx_description
1 polymer ?
#
loop_
_entity_poly.entity_id
_entity_poly.type
_entity_poly.pdbx_seq_one_letter_code
_entity_poly.pdbx_strand_id
1 'polypeptide(L)'
;MKSRSKSLILEEFLTAAGYKNTSFLDVSQDKLVLEEEDSSAQLELLLTQPGYVEGSIYSEKGQIQISRERFSSDDFTDGKLLFNVEKKQNLLNGSDIIHIDTVRQDIEISVEWWAKQTALTKEKEKKLYLKKKRAQLMHNYLYFRTGSIAFEDFAEDSGHVLEELSRYTEDNEWKLYRMHFFLMEERKEEGKELLELLETISQRDEFTPLEANYFLYLKAMYYRTPEAISKAVSTIREFYELSEYKAEALWMLIYLDREYVYNKRLQYDTIRQLFEEGNN
;
A
#
# COMPACT_ATOMS: atom_id res chain seq x y z
N MET A 1 -16.50 43.04 10.58
CA MET A 1 -17.25 43.61 9.43
C MET A 1 -16.23 44.07 8.40
N LYS A 2 -16.16 43.40 7.21
CA LYS A 2 -15.36 43.90 6.09
C LYS A 2 -15.91 45.25 5.63
N SER A 3 -15.09 46.30 5.50
CA SER A 3 -15.47 47.58 4.96
C SER A 3 -15.85 47.40 3.48
N ARG A 4 -17.09 47.63 3.11
CA ARG A 4 -17.54 47.58 1.72
C ARG A 4 -16.97 48.77 0.95
N SER A 5 -16.54 48.54 -0.28
CA SER A 5 -16.05 49.62 -1.13
C SER A 5 -17.17 50.56 -1.54
N LYS A 6 -16.82 51.80 -1.84
CA LYS A 6 -17.82 52.80 -2.32
C LYS A 6 -18.45 52.33 -3.65
N SER A 7 -17.69 51.68 -4.49
CA SER A 7 -18.15 51.16 -5.78
C SER A 7 -19.19 50.05 -5.59
N LEU A 8 -19.01 49.17 -4.61
CA LEU A 8 -19.97 48.11 -4.31
C LEU A 8 -21.29 48.71 -3.75
N ILE A 9 -21.21 49.71 -2.88
CA ILE A 9 -22.39 50.40 -2.33
C ILE A 9 -23.19 51.09 -3.43
N LEU A 10 -22.50 51.74 -4.39
CA LEU A 10 -23.13 52.36 -5.55
C LEU A 10 -23.81 51.32 -6.46
N GLU A 11 -23.14 50.17 -6.71
CA GLU A 11 -23.69 49.06 -7.49
C GLU A 11 -24.95 48.50 -6.86
N GLU A 12 -24.94 48.29 -5.54
CA GLU A 12 -26.12 47.83 -4.78
C GLU A 12 -27.27 48.79 -4.89
N PHE A 13 -26.98 50.10 -4.79
CA PHE A 13 -28.00 51.13 -4.95
C PHE A 13 -28.63 51.17 -6.35
N LEU A 14 -27.80 51.14 -7.39
CA LEU A 14 -28.26 51.14 -8.80
C LEU A 14 -29.11 49.89 -9.11
N THR A 15 -28.70 48.73 -8.57
CA THR A 15 -29.47 47.50 -8.71
C THR A 15 -30.82 47.56 -7.98
N ALA A 16 -30.81 48.04 -6.74
CA ALA A 16 -32.04 48.18 -5.94
C ALA A 16 -33.02 49.21 -6.54
N ALA A 17 -32.50 50.25 -7.20
CA ALA A 17 -33.29 51.25 -7.89
C ALA A 17 -33.78 50.81 -9.30
N GLY A 18 -33.43 49.60 -9.75
CA GLY A 18 -33.83 49.05 -11.04
C GLY A 18 -33.13 49.61 -12.25
N TYR A 19 -32.04 50.37 -12.07
CA TYR A 19 -31.24 50.91 -13.17
C TYR A 19 -30.25 49.90 -13.77
N LYS A 20 -30.00 48.80 -13.05
CA LYS A 20 -29.06 47.77 -13.44
C LYS A 20 -29.51 46.40 -12.98
N ASN A 21 -29.13 45.32 -13.72
CA ASN A 21 -29.28 43.98 -13.26
C ASN A 21 -28.09 43.58 -12.38
N THR A 22 -28.29 42.60 -11.52
CA THR A 22 -27.23 42.07 -10.63
C THR A 22 -26.21 41.31 -11.42
N SER A 23 -24.93 41.69 -11.31
CA SER A 23 -23.81 40.91 -11.87
C SER A 23 -23.45 39.76 -10.98
N PHE A 24 -23.27 38.60 -11.59
CA PHE A 24 -22.78 37.35 -10.95
C PHE A 24 -21.51 36.91 -11.61
N LEU A 25 -20.80 36.08 -10.89
CA LEU A 25 -19.61 35.37 -11.40
C LEU A 25 -20.00 33.97 -11.85
N ASP A 26 -19.34 33.51 -12.90
CA ASP A 26 -19.32 32.12 -13.31
C ASP A 26 -17.88 31.66 -13.43
N VAL A 27 -17.64 30.35 -13.41
CA VAL A 27 -16.31 29.75 -13.51
C VAL A 27 -16.23 28.86 -14.73
N SER A 28 -15.07 28.83 -15.39
CA SER A 28 -14.87 27.99 -16.56
C SER A 28 -14.99 26.49 -16.27
N GLN A 29 -14.73 26.09 -15.02
CA GLN A 29 -14.83 24.70 -14.56
C GLN A 29 -14.99 24.66 -13.03
N ASP A 30 -15.76 23.71 -12.53
CA ASP A 30 -16.04 23.45 -11.11
C ASP A 30 -15.07 22.40 -10.51
N LYS A 31 -14.33 21.71 -11.36
CA LYS A 31 -13.33 20.72 -10.98
C LYS A 31 -12.05 20.89 -11.80
N LEU A 32 -10.92 20.95 -11.06
CA LEU A 32 -9.57 21.03 -11.62
C LEU A 32 -8.77 19.79 -11.23
N VAL A 33 -8.10 19.17 -12.18
CA VAL A 33 -7.17 18.08 -11.95
C VAL A 33 -5.77 18.56 -12.34
N LEU A 34 -4.83 18.52 -11.36
CA LEU A 34 -3.43 18.85 -11.60
C LEU A 34 -2.64 17.56 -11.73
N GLU A 35 -2.05 17.34 -12.90
CA GLU A 35 -1.14 16.21 -13.12
C GLU A 35 0.28 16.53 -12.62
N GLU A 36 1.14 15.53 -12.54
CA GLU A 36 2.52 15.71 -11.99
C GLU A 36 3.37 16.64 -12.87
N GLU A 37 3.16 16.60 -14.17
CA GLU A 37 3.87 17.45 -15.14
C GLU A 37 3.33 18.88 -15.17
N ASP A 38 2.07 19.06 -14.80
CA ASP A 38 1.38 20.35 -14.71
C ASP A 38 1.27 20.77 -13.25
N SER A 39 2.33 21.36 -12.70
CA SER A 39 2.32 21.89 -11.33
C SER A 39 1.38 23.07 -11.15
N SER A 40 0.92 23.66 -12.24
CA SER A 40 0.03 24.83 -12.28
C SER A 40 -1.04 24.71 -13.36
N ALA A 41 -2.20 25.28 -13.08
CA ALA A 41 -3.27 25.43 -14.04
C ALA A 41 -3.86 26.84 -13.97
N GLN A 42 -4.49 27.28 -15.07
CA GLN A 42 -5.13 28.58 -15.14
C GLN A 42 -6.65 28.40 -15.06
N LEU A 43 -7.27 29.18 -14.17
CA LEU A 43 -8.71 29.27 -14.03
C LEU A 43 -9.22 30.63 -14.51
N GLU A 44 -10.43 30.62 -15.05
CA GLU A 44 -11.10 31.80 -15.59
C GLU A 44 -12.37 32.06 -14.82
N LEU A 45 -12.51 33.30 -14.30
CA LEU A 45 -13.78 33.84 -13.78
C LEU A 45 -14.41 34.71 -14.85
N LEU A 46 -15.72 34.55 -15.00
CA LEU A 46 -16.52 35.24 -15.99
C LEU A 46 -17.55 36.13 -15.30
N LEU A 47 -17.66 37.37 -15.71
CA LEU A 47 -18.80 38.24 -15.34
C LEU A 47 -19.99 37.89 -16.26
N THR A 48 -21.09 37.48 -15.70
CA THR A 48 -22.32 37.15 -16.45
C THR A 48 -22.92 38.35 -17.17
N GLN A 49 -22.66 39.54 -16.64
CA GLN A 49 -23.07 40.83 -17.23
C GLN A 49 -22.23 41.98 -16.65
N PRO A 50 -22.16 43.15 -17.32
CA PRO A 50 -21.41 44.28 -16.84
C PRO A 50 -21.90 44.77 -15.50
N GLY A 51 -21.01 44.87 -14.50
CA GLY A 51 -21.33 45.37 -13.15
C GLY A 51 -20.10 45.33 -12.26
N TYR A 52 -20.26 45.91 -11.06
CA TYR A 52 -19.16 45.90 -10.09
C TYR A 52 -19.26 44.68 -9.15
N VAL A 53 -18.22 43.89 -9.13
CA VAL A 53 -18.04 42.74 -8.22
C VAL A 53 -16.67 42.86 -7.56
N GLU A 54 -16.57 42.54 -6.29
CA GLU A 54 -15.32 42.38 -5.56
C GLU A 54 -15.37 41.15 -4.69
N GLY A 55 -14.23 40.47 -4.50
CA GLY A 55 -14.19 39.26 -3.71
C GLY A 55 -12.80 38.83 -3.33
N SER A 56 -12.72 37.66 -2.71
CA SER A 56 -11.49 36.98 -2.34
C SER A 56 -11.47 35.56 -2.85
N ILE A 57 -10.28 35.08 -3.17
CA ILE A 57 -10.01 33.70 -3.61
C ILE A 57 -9.06 33.09 -2.59
N TYR A 58 -9.39 31.94 -2.02
CA TYR A 58 -8.55 31.26 -1.06
C TYR A 58 -8.69 29.74 -1.11
N SER A 59 -7.67 29.02 -0.69
CA SER A 59 -7.64 27.57 -0.56
C SER A 59 -8.08 27.20 0.84
N GLU A 60 -8.99 26.23 0.98
CA GLU A 60 -9.54 25.77 2.27
C GLU A 60 -8.46 25.18 3.17
N LYS A 61 -7.67 24.24 2.65
CA LYS A 61 -6.59 23.54 3.39
C LYS A 61 -5.24 24.23 3.28
N GLY A 62 -5.13 25.27 2.45
CA GLY A 62 -3.89 25.98 2.22
C GLY A 62 -2.81 25.13 1.48
N GLN A 63 -3.21 24.07 0.79
CA GLN A 63 -2.31 23.20 0.04
C GLN A 63 -2.04 23.68 -1.38
N ILE A 64 -2.84 24.65 -1.81
CA ILE A 64 -2.76 25.30 -3.12
C ILE A 64 -2.32 26.73 -2.94
N GLN A 65 -1.40 27.16 -3.81
CA GLN A 65 -1.03 28.55 -3.96
C GLN A 65 -1.82 29.17 -5.10
N ILE A 66 -2.42 30.33 -4.84
CA ILE A 66 -3.25 31.06 -5.79
C ILE A 66 -2.53 32.35 -6.13
N SER A 67 -2.41 32.67 -7.41
CA SER A 67 -1.69 33.87 -7.86
C SER A 67 -2.37 35.18 -7.50
N ARG A 68 -3.65 35.10 -7.14
CA ARG A 68 -4.45 36.30 -6.78
C ARG A 68 -5.43 35.97 -5.66
N GLU A 69 -5.25 36.58 -4.51
CA GLU A 69 -6.12 36.37 -3.33
C GLU A 69 -7.32 37.32 -3.25
N ARG A 70 -7.31 38.42 -3.99
CA ARG A 70 -8.39 39.41 -4.03
C ARG A 70 -8.56 39.93 -5.44
N PHE A 71 -9.78 40.26 -5.80
CA PHE A 71 -10.12 40.84 -7.07
C PHE A 71 -11.25 41.85 -6.96
N SER A 72 -11.34 42.72 -7.98
CA SER A 72 -12.45 43.62 -8.23
C SER A 72 -12.79 43.62 -9.71
N SER A 73 -13.90 44.27 -10.12
CA SER A 73 -14.28 44.40 -11.52
C SER A 73 -13.21 45.10 -12.38
N ASP A 74 -12.35 45.89 -11.78
CA ASP A 74 -11.23 46.57 -12.50
C ASP A 74 -10.12 45.58 -12.97
N ASP A 75 -10.11 44.37 -12.42
CA ASP A 75 -9.17 43.31 -12.77
C ASP A 75 -9.65 42.46 -13.96
N PHE A 76 -10.90 42.64 -14.39
CA PHE A 76 -11.48 41.91 -15.52
C PHE A 76 -11.16 42.60 -16.83
N THR A 77 -10.69 41.82 -17.82
CA THR A 77 -10.50 42.27 -19.20
C THR A 77 -11.55 41.56 -20.06
N ASP A 78 -12.35 42.31 -20.77
CA ASP A 78 -13.46 41.75 -21.60
C ASP A 78 -14.40 40.81 -20.80
N GLY A 79 -14.66 41.13 -19.52
CA GLY A 79 -15.51 40.35 -18.66
C GLY A 79 -14.86 39.07 -18.11
N LYS A 80 -13.56 38.88 -18.26
CA LYS A 80 -12.78 37.70 -17.86
C LYS A 80 -11.65 38.07 -16.93
N LEU A 81 -11.46 37.27 -15.86
CA LEU A 81 -10.32 37.33 -14.97
C LEU A 81 -9.62 35.99 -14.97
N LEU A 82 -8.33 35.99 -15.30
CA LEU A 82 -7.49 34.80 -15.26
C LEU A 82 -6.62 34.81 -14.00
N PHE A 83 -6.51 33.65 -13.35
CA PHE A 83 -5.59 33.45 -12.23
C PHE A 83 -4.98 32.05 -12.27
N ASN A 84 -3.75 31.93 -11.80
CA ASN A 84 -3.03 30.66 -11.75
C ASN A 84 -3.23 29.98 -10.39
N VAL A 85 -3.34 28.66 -10.45
CA VAL A 85 -3.46 27.76 -9.31
C VAL A 85 -2.29 26.81 -9.38
N GLU A 86 -1.49 26.74 -8.31
CA GLU A 86 -0.30 25.89 -8.22
C GLU A 86 -0.37 25.03 -6.97
N LYS A 87 -0.06 23.75 -7.07
CA LYS A 87 0.10 22.91 -5.88
C LYS A 87 1.40 23.27 -5.16
N LYS A 88 1.38 23.32 -3.83
CA LYS A 88 2.60 23.47 -3.04
C LYS A 88 3.51 22.26 -3.23
N GLN A 89 4.82 22.49 -3.24
CA GLN A 89 5.82 21.44 -3.46
C GLN A 89 5.70 20.31 -2.42
N ASN A 90 6.05 19.08 -2.84
CA ASN A 90 6.08 17.85 -2.01
C ASN A 90 4.73 17.23 -1.65
N LEU A 91 3.63 17.63 -2.27
CA LEU A 91 2.33 16.94 -2.12
C LEU A 91 2.23 15.83 -3.17
N LEU A 92 2.17 14.56 -2.72
CA LEU A 92 2.08 13.39 -3.62
C LEU A 92 0.66 13.26 -4.20
N ASN A 93 -0.33 13.01 -3.36
CA ASN A 93 -1.74 12.92 -3.76
C ASN A 93 -2.57 13.73 -2.78
N GLY A 94 -3.64 14.33 -3.24
CA GLY A 94 -4.52 15.08 -2.36
C GLY A 94 -5.63 15.81 -3.09
N SER A 95 -6.39 16.54 -2.30
CA SER A 95 -7.46 17.41 -2.77
C SER A 95 -7.57 18.63 -1.87
N ASP A 96 -7.96 19.75 -2.47
CA ASP A 96 -8.27 21.00 -1.80
C ASP A 96 -9.50 21.62 -2.46
N ILE A 97 -10.08 22.62 -1.80
CA ILE A 97 -11.19 23.39 -2.35
C ILE A 97 -10.75 24.85 -2.44
N ILE A 98 -10.95 25.45 -3.60
CA ILE A 98 -10.76 26.87 -3.79
C ILE A 98 -12.13 27.53 -3.61
N HIS A 99 -12.22 28.47 -2.69
CA HIS A 99 -13.38 29.32 -2.46
C HIS A 99 -13.18 30.66 -3.16
N ILE A 100 -14.22 31.10 -3.88
CA ILE A 100 -14.31 32.44 -4.44
C ILE A 100 -15.50 33.12 -3.76
N ASP A 101 -15.17 33.90 -2.74
CA ASP A 101 -16.12 34.54 -1.84
C ASP A 101 -16.35 35.99 -2.28
N THR A 102 -17.59 36.31 -2.61
CA THR A 102 -18.10 37.68 -2.87
C THR A 102 -19.16 38.03 -1.87
N VAL A 103 -19.70 39.23 -1.93
CA VAL A 103 -20.85 39.63 -1.08
C VAL A 103 -22.12 38.85 -1.40
N ARG A 104 -22.21 38.28 -2.64
CA ARG A 104 -23.46 37.70 -3.16
C ARG A 104 -23.35 36.22 -3.49
N GLN A 105 -22.15 35.70 -3.64
CA GLN A 105 -21.87 34.31 -4.08
C GLN A 105 -20.68 33.76 -3.32
N ASP A 106 -20.76 32.49 -3.02
CA ASP A 106 -19.64 31.64 -2.66
C ASP A 106 -19.58 30.53 -3.70
N ILE A 107 -18.46 30.45 -4.45
CA ILE A 107 -18.24 29.48 -5.50
C ILE A 107 -17.12 28.56 -5.04
N GLU A 108 -17.33 27.26 -5.12
CA GLU A 108 -16.38 26.24 -4.74
C GLU A 108 -15.83 25.54 -6.00
N ILE A 109 -14.52 25.40 -6.08
CA ILE A 109 -13.83 24.65 -7.16
C ILE A 109 -13.04 23.54 -6.49
N SER A 110 -13.39 22.29 -6.80
CA SER A 110 -12.64 21.12 -6.34
C SER A 110 -11.34 20.99 -7.11
N VAL A 111 -10.23 20.90 -6.39
CA VAL A 111 -8.92 20.67 -6.99
C VAL A 111 -8.37 19.35 -6.49
N GLU A 112 -8.02 18.46 -7.41
CA GLU A 112 -7.42 17.15 -7.12
C GLU A 112 -6.07 17.06 -7.80
N TRP A 113 -5.12 16.38 -7.17
CA TRP A 113 -3.81 16.11 -7.77
C TRP A 113 -3.29 14.73 -7.41
N TRP A 114 -2.58 14.14 -8.37
CA TRP A 114 -1.95 12.84 -8.23
C TRP A 114 -0.50 12.90 -8.70
N ALA A 115 0.38 12.24 -7.95
CA ALA A 115 1.71 11.95 -8.46
C ALA A 115 1.61 10.74 -9.41
N LYS A 116 2.22 10.80 -10.58
CA LYS A 116 2.46 9.60 -11.39
C LYS A 116 3.19 8.59 -10.53
N GLN A 117 2.63 7.37 -10.42
CA GLN A 117 3.30 6.27 -9.74
C GLN A 117 4.63 5.98 -10.44
N THR A 118 5.72 6.48 -9.90
CA THR A 118 7.06 6.14 -10.40
C THR A 118 7.31 4.65 -10.15
N ALA A 119 8.20 4.02 -10.92
CA ALA A 119 8.63 2.64 -10.69
C ALA A 119 9.09 2.43 -9.24
N LEU A 120 9.73 3.44 -8.65
CA LEU A 120 10.18 3.45 -7.25
C LEU A 120 8.99 3.44 -6.25
N THR A 121 7.90 4.15 -6.56
CA THR A 121 6.69 4.18 -5.72
C THR A 121 5.98 2.82 -5.76
N LYS A 122 5.85 2.22 -6.96
CA LYS A 122 5.28 0.87 -7.13
C LYS A 122 6.08 -0.19 -6.38
N GLU A 123 7.40 -0.10 -6.40
CA GLU A 123 8.26 -1.02 -5.66
C GLU A 123 8.11 -0.87 -4.15
N LYS A 124 8.02 0.37 -3.64
CA LYS A 124 7.75 0.63 -2.22
C LYS A 124 6.39 0.11 -1.79
N GLU A 125 5.35 0.31 -2.60
CA GLU A 125 4.01 -0.21 -2.35
C GLU A 125 4.01 -1.74 -2.34
N LYS A 126 4.70 -2.39 -3.29
CA LYS A 126 4.89 -3.84 -3.32
C LYS A 126 5.58 -4.34 -2.04
N LYS A 127 6.69 -3.72 -1.63
CA LYS A 127 7.40 -4.07 -0.39
C LYS A 127 6.52 -3.89 0.85
N LEU A 128 5.74 -2.82 0.92
CA LEU A 128 4.81 -2.59 2.03
C LEU A 128 3.68 -3.62 2.05
N TYR A 129 3.12 -3.96 0.89
CA TYR A 129 2.11 -5.01 0.76
C TYR A 129 2.64 -6.36 1.26
N LEU A 130 3.80 -6.80 0.77
CA LEU A 130 4.45 -8.05 1.21
C LEU A 130 4.72 -8.05 2.72
N LYS A 131 5.21 -6.93 3.28
CA LYS A 131 5.43 -6.78 4.73
C LYS A 131 4.12 -6.93 5.53
N LYS A 132 3.03 -6.32 5.06
CA LYS A 132 1.71 -6.45 5.70
C LYS A 132 1.20 -7.90 5.67
N LYS A 133 1.36 -8.59 4.54
CA LYS A 133 0.92 -10.00 4.40
C LYS A 133 1.77 -10.95 5.25
N ARG A 134 3.08 -10.74 5.34
CA ARG A 134 3.95 -11.48 6.29
C ARG A 134 3.51 -11.25 7.74
N ALA A 135 3.21 -10.01 8.11
CA ALA A 135 2.70 -9.70 9.45
C ALA A 135 1.36 -10.38 9.73
N GLN A 136 0.47 -10.46 8.73
CA GLN A 136 -0.81 -11.18 8.83
C GLN A 136 -0.61 -12.68 9.06
N LEU A 137 0.29 -13.33 8.31
CA LEU A 137 0.63 -14.74 8.54
C LEU A 137 1.17 -14.99 9.94
N MET A 138 2.07 -14.12 10.42
CA MET A 138 2.61 -14.21 11.78
C MET A 138 1.50 -14.02 12.82
N HIS A 139 0.58 -13.10 12.60
CA HIS A 139 -0.56 -12.85 13.48
C HIS A 139 -1.48 -14.06 13.58
N ASN A 140 -1.85 -14.66 12.43
CA ASN A 140 -2.63 -15.89 12.38
C ASN A 140 -1.93 -17.02 13.14
N TYR A 141 -0.62 -17.19 12.93
CA TYR A 141 0.18 -18.20 13.65
C TYR A 141 0.18 -17.97 15.16
N LEU A 142 0.36 -16.74 15.63
CA LEU A 142 0.34 -16.41 17.06
C LEU A 142 -1.04 -16.68 17.68
N TYR A 143 -2.13 -16.35 17.01
CA TYR A 143 -3.49 -16.64 17.47
C TYR A 143 -3.74 -18.14 17.58
N PHE A 144 -3.29 -18.91 16.61
CA PHE A 144 -3.32 -20.36 16.70
C PHE A 144 -2.50 -20.88 17.87
N ARG A 145 -1.26 -20.41 18.03
CA ARG A 145 -0.35 -20.86 19.12
C ARG A 145 -0.85 -20.49 20.51
N THR A 146 -1.60 -19.42 20.66
CA THR A 146 -2.23 -19.00 21.92
C THR A 146 -3.58 -19.69 22.16
N GLY A 147 -4.05 -20.51 21.24
CA GLY A 147 -5.36 -21.16 21.31
C GLY A 147 -6.54 -20.21 21.12
N SER A 148 -6.30 -19.04 20.54
CA SER A 148 -7.36 -18.05 20.27
C SER A 148 -8.21 -18.40 19.03
N ILE A 149 -7.67 -19.19 18.10
CA ILE A 149 -8.36 -19.75 16.94
C ILE A 149 -8.07 -21.24 16.81
N ALA A 150 -8.98 -21.98 16.17
CA ALA A 150 -8.79 -23.39 15.84
C ALA A 150 -7.79 -23.57 14.69
N PHE A 151 -7.30 -24.80 14.50
CA PHE A 151 -6.37 -25.10 13.40
C PHE A 151 -7.01 -24.86 12.03
N GLU A 152 -8.28 -25.20 11.88
CA GLU A 152 -9.06 -25.05 10.67
C GLU A 152 -9.14 -23.58 10.23
N ASP A 153 -9.48 -22.68 11.17
CA ASP A 153 -9.54 -21.22 10.91
C ASP A 153 -8.15 -20.67 10.57
N PHE A 154 -7.12 -21.11 11.31
CA PHE A 154 -5.73 -20.72 11.04
C PHE A 154 -5.29 -21.16 9.63
N ALA A 155 -5.61 -22.36 9.23
CA ALA A 155 -5.24 -22.93 7.94
C ALA A 155 -5.96 -22.21 6.79
N GLU A 156 -7.26 -21.97 6.93
CA GLU A 156 -8.07 -21.25 5.94
C GLU A 156 -7.57 -19.81 5.75
N ASP A 157 -7.48 -19.04 6.83
CA ASP A 157 -7.03 -17.63 6.79
C ASP A 157 -5.61 -17.48 6.23
N SER A 158 -4.70 -18.37 6.65
CA SER A 158 -3.32 -18.34 6.17
C SER A 158 -3.21 -18.84 4.73
N GLY A 159 -4.00 -19.82 4.33
CA GLY A 159 -4.10 -20.32 2.96
C GLY A 159 -4.53 -19.23 1.99
N HIS A 160 -5.53 -18.43 2.33
CA HIS A 160 -5.96 -17.27 1.54
C HIS A 160 -4.83 -16.22 1.37
N VAL A 161 -4.12 -15.90 2.45
CA VAL A 161 -3.00 -14.95 2.39
C VAL A 161 -1.88 -15.48 1.49
N LEU A 162 -1.55 -16.78 1.59
CA LEU A 162 -0.53 -17.41 0.74
C LEU A 162 -0.94 -17.47 -0.73
N GLU A 163 -2.22 -17.71 -1.01
CA GLU A 163 -2.73 -17.68 -2.38
C GLU A 163 -2.61 -16.28 -2.99
N GLU A 164 -2.98 -15.23 -2.26
CA GLU A 164 -2.79 -13.85 -2.71
C GLU A 164 -1.31 -13.54 -2.95
N LEU A 165 -0.41 -13.91 -2.03
CA LEU A 165 1.02 -13.68 -2.17
C LEU A 165 1.59 -14.40 -3.39
N SER A 166 1.19 -15.63 -3.65
CA SER A 166 1.65 -16.41 -4.83
C SER A 166 1.20 -15.82 -6.17
N ARG A 167 0.12 -15.03 -6.18
CA ARG A 167 -0.34 -14.28 -7.36
C ARG A 167 0.40 -12.94 -7.53
N TYR A 168 0.85 -12.35 -6.40
CA TYR A 168 1.45 -11.01 -6.39
C TYR A 168 2.97 -11.03 -6.61
N THR A 169 3.63 -12.13 -6.28
CA THR A 169 5.08 -12.31 -6.43
C THR A 169 5.41 -13.73 -6.85
N GLU A 170 6.49 -13.88 -7.62
CA GLU A 170 7.02 -15.17 -8.04
C GLU A 170 8.00 -15.80 -7.05
N ASP A 171 8.19 -15.19 -5.87
CA ASP A 171 9.12 -15.67 -4.86
C ASP A 171 8.80 -17.12 -4.46
N ASN A 172 9.82 -17.96 -4.41
CA ASN A 172 9.68 -19.38 -4.10
C ASN A 172 9.25 -19.64 -2.65
N GLU A 173 9.59 -18.73 -1.75
CA GLU A 173 9.19 -18.77 -0.34
C GLU A 173 7.68 -19.03 -0.16
N TRP A 174 6.84 -18.32 -0.92
CA TRP A 174 5.38 -18.46 -0.79
C TRP A 174 4.86 -19.77 -1.34
N LYS A 175 5.49 -20.28 -2.40
CA LYS A 175 5.18 -21.61 -2.96
C LYS A 175 5.53 -22.72 -1.96
N LEU A 176 6.66 -22.60 -1.29
CA LEU A 176 7.11 -23.54 -0.25
C LEU A 176 6.17 -23.52 0.96
N TYR A 177 5.78 -22.33 1.45
CA TYR A 177 4.81 -22.23 2.54
C TYR A 177 3.44 -22.79 2.16
N ARG A 178 2.96 -22.52 0.95
CA ARG A 178 1.70 -23.09 0.47
C ARG A 178 1.75 -24.61 0.42
N MET A 179 2.85 -25.20 -0.04
CA MET A 179 3.05 -26.65 -0.01
C MET A 179 3.03 -27.19 1.42
N HIS A 180 3.64 -26.47 2.38
CA HIS A 180 3.60 -26.84 3.79
C HIS A 180 2.16 -26.90 4.31
N PHE A 181 1.33 -25.89 4.00
CA PHE A 181 -0.07 -25.86 4.42
C PHE A 181 -0.87 -27.03 3.85
N PHE A 182 -0.70 -27.39 2.57
CA PHE A 182 -1.32 -28.59 2.02
C PHE A 182 -0.94 -29.85 2.78
N LEU A 183 0.30 -29.97 3.24
CA LEU A 183 0.73 -31.11 4.05
C LEU A 183 0.15 -31.10 5.47
N MET A 184 0.02 -29.95 6.10
CA MET A 184 -0.59 -29.81 7.42
C MET A 184 -2.09 -30.12 7.41
N GLU A 185 -2.79 -29.73 6.34
CA GLU A 185 -4.22 -29.99 6.12
C GLU A 185 -4.50 -31.40 5.56
N GLU A 186 -3.47 -32.22 5.37
CA GLU A 186 -3.56 -33.55 4.74
C GLU A 186 -4.10 -33.54 3.28
N ARG A 187 -4.06 -32.39 2.61
CA ARG A 187 -4.55 -32.16 1.23
C ARG A 187 -3.46 -32.47 0.19
N LYS A 188 -2.89 -33.65 0.25
CA LYS A 188 -1.75 -34.05 -0.61
C LYS A 188 -2.05 -34.02 -2.10
N GLU A 189 -3.26 -34.41 -2.50
CA GLU A 189 -3.64 -34.44 -3.91
C GLU A 189 -3.67 -33.02 -4.53
N GLU A 190 -4.13 -32.04 -3.77
CA GLU A 190 -4.14 -30.64 -4.20
C GLU A 190 -2.71 -30.03 -4.22
N GLY A 191 -1.83 -30.51 -3.36
CA GLY A 191 -0.42 -30.12 -3.33
C GLY A 191 0.44 -30.76 -4.44
N LYS A 192 -0.09 -31.75 -5.19
CA LYS A 192 0.70 -32.52 -6.15
C LYS A 192 1.27 -31.66 -7.29
N GLU A 193 0.44 -30.85 -7.91
CA GLU A 193 0.87 -29.93 -8.99
C GLU A 193 1.91 -28.93 -8.51
N LEU A 194 1.75 -28.43 -7.28
CA LEU A 194 2.71 -27.51 -6.68
C LEU A 194 4.02 -28.20 -6.35
N LEU A 195 3.98 -29.46 -5.91
CA LEU A 195 5.20 -30.26 -5.67
C LEU A 195 5.99 -30.48 -6.97
N GLU A 196 5.31 -30.83 -8.08
CA GLU A 196 5.91 -31.01 -9.40
C GLU A 196 6.56 -29.70 -9.92
N LEU A 197 5.90 -28.56 -9.68
CA LEU A 197 6.47 -27.24 -9.98
C LEU A 197 7.74 -26.99 -9.16
N LEU A 198 7.70 -27.22 -7.85
CA LEU A 198 8.84 -27.06 -6.95
C LEU A 198 10.00 -28.00 -7.30
N GLU A 199 9.71 -29.23 -7.75
CA GLU A 199 10.74 -30.15 -8.28
C GLU A 199 11.43 -29.58 -9.52
N THR A 200 10.66 -28.95 -10.43
CA THR A 200 11.21 -28.32 -11.63
C THR A 200 12.12 -27.14 -11.26
N ILE A 201 11.72 -26.31 -10.30
CA ILE A 201 12.52 -25.18 -9.77
C ILE A 201 13.82 -25.70 -9.13
N SER A 202 13.72 -26.76 -8.34
CA SER A 202 14.88 -27.40 -7.72
C SER A 202 15.89 -27.95 -8.75
N GLN A 203 15.40 -28.54 -9.85
CA GLN A 203 16.25 -29.04 -10.94
C GLN A 203 16.99 -27.95 -11.70
N ARG A 204 16.46 -26.72 -11.69
CA ARG A 204 17.08 -25.53 -12.32
C ARG A 204 18.03 -24.79 -11.39
N ASP A 205 18.22 -25.27 -10.18
CA ASP A 205 19.05 -24.63 -9.13
C ASP A 205 18.62 -23.18 -8.83
N GLU A 206 17.31 -22.94 -8.85
CA GLU A 206 16.70 -21.60 -8.62
C GLU A 206 16.37 -21.36 -7.13
N PHE A 207 16.64 -22.31 -6.24
CA PHE A 207 16.47 -22.15 -4.81
C PHE A 207 17.69 -21.58 -4.12
N THR A 208 17.48 -20.72 -3.13
CA THR A 208 18.52 -20.42 -2.13
C THR A 208 18.85 -21.67 -1.30
N PRO A 209 20.02 -21.74 -0.64
CA PRO A 209 20.37 -22.90 0.19
C PRO A 209 19.30 -23.23 1.26
N LEU A 210 18.69 -22.23 1.86
CA LEU A 210 17.60 -22.43 2.82
C LEU A 210 16.34 -23.01 2.17
N GLU A 211 15.92 -22.44 1.04
CA GLU A 211 14.75 -22.92 0.29
C GLU A 211 14.95 -24.36 -0.20
N ALA A 212 16.14 -24.70 -0.67
CA ALA A 212 16.46 -26.05 -1.12
C ALA A 212 16.33 -27.08 0.01
N ASN A 213 16.83 -26.76 1.21
CA ASN A 213 16.72 -27.63 2.39
C ASN A 213 15.25 -27.71 2.88
N TYR A 214 14.53 -26.58 2.85
CA TYR A 214 13.11 -26.58 3.19
C TYR A 214 12.28 -27.38 2.19
N PHE A 215 12.61 -27.33 0.90
CA PHE A 215 11.97 -28.18 -0.10
C PHE A 215 12.26 -29.67 0.13
N LEU A 216 13.49 -30.05 0.49
CA LEU A 216 13.80 -31.44 0.86
C LEU A 216 12.99 -31.92 2.08
N TYR A 217 12.83 -31.06 3.08
CA TYR A 217 11.95 -31.31 4.22
C TYR A 217 10.51 -31.58 3.76
N LEU A 218 9.92 -30.69 2.95
CA LEU A 218 8.54 -30.83 2.46
C LEU A 218 8.38 -32.10 1.60
N LYS A 219 9.35 -32.41 0.78
CA LYS A 219 9.38 -33.64 -0.03
C LYS A 219 9.40 -34.90 0.83
N ALA A 220 10.21 -34.91 1.89
CA ALA A 220 10.25 -36.00 2.86
C ALA A 220 8.89 -36.18 3.60
N MET A 221 8.25 -35.05 3.97
CA MET A 221 6.93 -35.06 4.61
C MET A 221 5.81 -35.49 3.65
N TYR A 222 5.94 -35.22 2.35
CA TYR A 222 4.98 -35.64 1.35
C TYR A 222 5.05 -37.16 1.09
N TYR A 223 6.24 -37.69 0.79
CA TYR A 223 6.41 -39.11 0.45
C TYR A 223 6.43 -40.02 1.67
N ARG A 224 6.96 -39.57 2.79
CA ARG A 224 7.10 -40.31 4.06
C ARG A 224 7.81 -41.66 3.91
N THR A 225 8.66 -41.82 2.89
CA THR A 225 9.46 -43.04 2.72
C THR A 225 10.74 -42.96 3.52
N PRO A 226 11.27 -44.09 4.04
CA PRO A 226 12.52 -44.11 4.78
C PRO A 226 13.70 -43.48 4.00
N GLU A 227 13.76 -43.71 2.69
CA GLU A 227 14.81 -43.21 1.79
C GLU A 227 14.70 -41.67 1.68
N ALA A 228 13.49 -41.13 1.46
CA ALA A 228 13.30 -39.69 1.36
C ALA A 228 13.64 -38.96 2.69
N ILE A 229 13.20 -39.54 3.81
CA ILE A 229 13.50 -39.01 5.16
C ILE A 229 15.01 -39.07 5.43
N SER A 230 15.68 -40.22 5.19
CA SER A 230 17.11 -40.39 5.43
C SER A 230 17.94 -39.37 4.61
N LYS A 231 17.58 -39.21 3.33
CA LYS A 231 18.26 -38.27 2.45
C LYS A 231 18.07 -36.82 2.96
N ALA A 232 16.84 -36.42 3.30
CA ALA A 232 16.56 -35.08 3.81
C ALA A 232 17.29 -34.82 5.13
N VAL A 233 17.24 -35.75 6.09
CA VAL A 233 17.95 -35.61 7.38
C VAL A 233 19.44 -35.45 7.18
N SER A 234 20.08 -36.28 6.33
CA SER A 234 21.53 -36.18 6.06
C SER A 234 21.91 -34.81 5.53
N THR A 235 21.18 -34.32 4.51
CA THR A 235 21.47 -33.03 3.87
C THR A 235 21.20 -31.85 4.81
N ILE A 236 20.09 -31.89 5.58
CA ILE A 236 19.73 -30.81 6.51
C ILE A 236 20.70 -30.78 7.70
N ARG A 237 21.23 -31.94 8.17
CA ARG A 237 22.29 -31.95 9.20
C ARG A 237 23.56 -31.28 8.71
N GLU A 238 24.00 -31.57 7.47
CA GLU A 238 25.16 -30.89 6.88
C GLU A 238 24.93 -29.38 6.75
N PHE A 239 23.73 -28.98 6.31
CA PHE A 239 23.35 -27.57 6.24
C PHE A 239 23.33 -26.91 7.64
N TYR A 240 22.85 -27.60 8.68
CA TYR A 240 22.87 -27.12 10.08
C TYR A 240 24.28 -26.79 10.55
N GLU A 241 25.26 -27.65 10.23
CA GLU A 241 26.66 -27.44 10.64
C GLU A 241 27.34 -26.28 9.91
N LEU A 242 27.02 -26.06 8.65
CA LEU A 242 27.76 -25.17 7.75
C LEU A 242 27.10 -23.78 7.58
N SER A 243 25.81 -23.63 7.88
CA SER A 243 25.07 -22.39 7.61
C SER A 243 24.87 -21.50 8.83
N GLU A 244 24.49 -20.25 8.57
CA GLU A 244 23.97 -19.30 9.57
C GLU A 244 22.51 -19.57 9.94
N TYR A 245 21.76 -20.36 9.16
CA TYR A 245 20.34 -20.69 9.35
C TYR A 245 20.13 -21.89 10.26
N LYS A 246 20.84 -21.92 11.38
CA LYS A 246 20.82 -23.06 12.32
C LYS A 246 19.45 -23.29 12.94
N ALA A 247 18.73 -22.22 13.26
CA ALA A 247 17.40 -22.32 13.88
C ALA A 247 16.38 -22.97 12.94
N GLU A 248 16.39 -22.57 11.66
CA GLU A 248 15.52 -23.11 10.62
C GLU A 248 15.85 -24.58 10.31
N ALA A 249 17.13 -24.89 10.20
CA ALA A 249 17.60 -26.26 9.98
C ALA A 249 17.23 -27.18 11.16
N LEU A 250 17.44 -26.72 12.41
CA LEU A 250 17.06 -27.47 13.60
C LEU A 250 15.54 -27.69 13.66
N TRP A 251 14.75 -26.66 13.31
CA TRP A 251 13.30 -26.80 13.24
C TRP A 251 12.88 -27.94 12.29
N MET A 252 13.47 -28.04 11.10
CA MET A 252 13.20 -29.13 10.16
C MET A 252 13.62 -30.49 10.73
N LEU A 253 14.80 -30.59 11.39
CA LEU A 253 15.30 -31.82 11.99
C LEU A 253 14.42 -32.31 13.14
N ILE A 254 13.88 -31.42 13.97
CA ILE A 254 12.96 -31.78 15.07
C ILE A 254 11.76 -32.58 14.58
N TYR A 255 11.31 -32.36 13.36
CA TYR A 255 10.16 -33.09 12.78
C TYR A 255 10.54 -34.32 11.95
N LEU A 256 11.75 -34.41 11.41
CA LEU A 256 12.16 -35.52 10.53
C LEU A 256 13.10 -36.51 11.21
N ASP A 257 14.04 -36.01 11.99
CA ASP A 257 15.11 -36.83 12.54
C ASP A 257 14.66 -37.58 13.79
N ARG A 258 14.70 -38.90 13.73
CA ARG A 258 14.30 -39.77 14.85
C ARG A 258 15.07 -39.45 16.14
N GLU A 259 16.33 -39.05 16.05
CA GLU A 259 17.12 -38.65 17.21
C GLU A 259 16.48 -37.49 17.95
N TYR A 260 16.03 -36.45 17.24
CA TYR A 260 15.33 -35.32 17.83
C TYR A 260 13.87 -35.63 18.19
N VAL A 261 13.15 -36.35 17.31
CA VAL A 261 11.72 -36.67 17.51
C VAL A 261 11.48 -37.36 18.85
N TYR A 262 12.34 -38.34 19.20
CA TYR A 262 12.18 -39.16 20.41
C TYR A 262 12.98 -38.68 21.61
N ASN A 263 13.95 -37.77 21.46
CA ASN A 263 14.79 -37.26 22.54
C ASN A 263 14.48 -35.80 22.89
N LYS A 264 13.48 -35.57 23.72
CA LYS A 264 13.04 -34.23 24.12
C LYS A 264 14.14 -33.47 24.91
N ARG A 265 15.03 -34.17 25.59
CA ARG A 265 16.17 -33.54 26.27
C ARG A 265 17.16 -32.97 25.26
N LEU A 266 17.51 -33.74 24.24
CA LEU A 266 18.38 -33.28 23.16
C LEU A 266 17.78 -32.06 22.43
N GLN A 267 16.45 -32.07 22.13
CA GLN A 267 15.76 -30.91 21.57
C GLN A 267 15.97 -29.68 22.45
N TYR A 268 15.69 -29.80 23.74
CA TYR A 268 15.79 -28.68 24.70
C TYR A 268 17.21 -28.16 24.78
N ASP A 269 18.20 -29.04 24.96
CA ASP A 269 19.60 -28.66 25.11
C ASP A 269 20.13 -27.95 23.86
N THR A 270 19.76 -28.43 22.65
CA THR A 270 20.16 -27.80 21.38
C THR A 270 19.48 -26.45 21.16
N ILE A 271 18.17 -26.32 21.45
CA ILE A 271 17.46 -25.04 21.35
C ILE A 271 18.06 -24.01 22.32
N ARG A 272 18.35 -24.42 23.53
CA ARG A 272 18.98 -23.57 24.54
C ARG A 272 20.36 -23.09 24.08
N GLN A 273 21.19 -23.96 23.55
CA GLN A 273 22.51 -23.60 23.03
C GLN A 273 22.39 -22.56 21.90
N LEU A 274 21.51 -22.76 20.93
CA LEU A 274 21.28 -21.78 19.83
C LEU A 274 20.82 -20.42 20.36
N PHE A 275 19.97 -20.42 21.39
CA PHE A 275 19.51 -19.17 22.01
C PHE A 275 20.66 -18.44 22.72
N GLU A 276 21.52 -19.16 23.42
CA GLU A 276 22.70 -18.61 24.10
C GLU A 276 23.75 -18.08 23.08
N GLU A 277 23.98 -18.78 21.97
CA GLU A 277 24.87 -18.34 20.88
C GLU A 277 24.34 -17.12 20.11
N GLY A 278 23.04 -17.02 19.92
CA GLY A 278 22.42 -15.90 19.20
C GLY A 278 22.30 -14.59 20.00
N ASN A 279 22.55 -14.62 21.32
CA ASN A 279 22.56 -13.44 22.18
C ASN A 279 23.97 -12.87 22.47
N ASN A 280 25.02 -13.42 21.87
CA ASN A 280 26.37 -12.91 21.91
C ASN A 280 26.75 -12.26 20.58
#